data_3fbf6434d1a2f1e79fe409a8c502dc73
#
_entry.id   3fbf6434d1a2f1e79fe409a8c502dc73
#
_cell.length_a   1.000
_cell.length_b   1.000
_cell.length_c   1.000
_cell.angle_alpha   90.00
_cell.angle_beta   90.00
_cell.angle_gamma   90.00
#
_symmetry.space_group_name_H-M   'P 1'
#
loop_
_entity.id
_entity.type
_entity.pdbx_description
1 polymer ?
#
loop_
_entity_poly.entity_id
_entity_poly.type
_entity_poly.pdbx_seq_one_letter_code
_entity_poly.pdbx_strand_id
1 'polypeptide(L)'
;MLKAYKYRLYPNKEQRLQIAKTFGCCRFVYNQTLAYRKDIYEQGKKSLSKTDCNNYCNRELKAQYEWLKEVDKFALTNAIYNMDSAYQKFFREHAGYPKFKSKHENHKSYTTNYTNGNIEVDF
;
A
#
# COMPACT_ATOMS: atom_id res chain seq x y z
N MET A 1 5.66 -20.60 -11.21
CA MET A 1 6.34 -19.31 -11.10
C MET A 1 5.35 -18.18 -11.21
N LEU A 2 5.39 -17.27 -10.26
CA LEU A 2 4.52 -16.10 -10.29
C LEU A 2 5.08 -15.04 -11.24
N LYS A 3 4.20 -14.43 -12.00
CA LYS A 3 4.55 -13.32 -12.89
C LYS A 3 3.71 -12.11 -12.54
N ALA A 4 4.32 -10.94 -12.60
CA ALA A 4 3.60 -9.69 -12.53
C ALA A 4 3.24 -9.25 -13.95
N TYR A 5 1.99 -8.89 -14.16
CA TYR A 5 1.51 -8.37 -15.43
C TYR A 5 1.15 -6.90 -15.25
N LYS A 6 1.56 -6.08 -16.21
CA LYS A 6 1.26 -4.66 -16.23
C LYS A 6 0.33 -4.35 -17.38
N TYR A 7 -0.81 -3.74 -17.06
CA TYR A 7 -1.81 -3.38 -18.05
C TYR A 7 -2.05 -1.87 -18.02
N ARG A 8 -2.13 -1.28 -19.21
CA ARG A 8 -2.62 0.09 -19.35
C ARG A 8 -4.12 0.01 -19.60
N LEU A 9 -4.91 0.64 -18.73
CA LEU A 9 -6.37 0.58 -18.79
C LEU A 9 -6.96 1.82 -19.44
N TYR A 10 -8.06 1.60 -20.18
CA TYR A 10 -8.90 2.66 -20.72
C TYR A 10 -10.30 2.52 -20.11
N PRO A 11 -10.45 2.86 -18.82
CA PRO A 11 -11.68 2.57 -18.09
C PRO A 11 -12.80 3.55 -18.45
N ASN A 12 -14.05 3.08 -18.28
CA ASN A 12 -15.22 3.96 -18.31
C ASN A 12 -15.28 4.82 -17.04
N LYS A 13 -16.30 5.67 -16.93
CA LYS A 13 -16.42 6.62 -15.81
C LYS A 13 -16.49 5.93 -14.44
N GLU A 14 -17.29 4.84 -14.33
CA GLU A 14 -17.43 4.10 -13.07
C GLU A 14 -16.12 3.40 -12.69
N GLN A 15 -15.45 2.82 -13.65
CA GLN A 15 -14.16 2.18 -13.44
C GLN A 15 -13.10 3.20 -13.03
N ARG A 16 -13.12 4.40 -13.60
CA ARG A 16 -12.21 5.48 -13.21
C ARG A 16 -12.41 5.89 -11.75
N LEU A 17 -13.66 5.99 -11.31
CA LEU A 17 -13.96 6.31 -9.92
C LEU A 17 -13.44 5.23 -8.97
N GLN A 18 -13.65 3.96 -9.33
CA GLN A 18 -13.18 2.84 -8.51
C GLN A 18 -11.65 2.77 -8.46
N ILE A 19 -10.98 2.99 -9.58
CA ILE A 19 -9.52 3.02 -9.64
C ILE A 19 -8.96 4.17 -8.83
N ALA A 20 -9.54 5.37 -8.96
CA ALA A 20 -9.12 6.54 -8.18
C ALA A 20 -9.31 6.31 -6.68
N LYS A 21 -10.39 5.67 -6.28
CA LYS A 21 -10.67 5.29 -4.90
C LYS A 21 -9.62 4.30 -4.39
N THR A 22 -9.27 3.30 -5.21
CA THR A 22 -8.24 2.32 -4.85
C THR A 22 -6.88 2.99 -4.66
N PHE A 23 -6.48 3.90 -5.54
CA PHE A 23 -5.25 4.68 -5.38
C PHE A 23 -5.26 5.46 -4.06
N GLY A 24 -6.36 6.14 -3.76
CA GLY A 24 -6.51 6.91 -2.53
C GLY A 24 -6.39 6.04 -1.29
N CYS A 25 -7.03 4.88 -1.29
CA CYS A 25 -6.96 3.93 -0.18
C CYS A 25 -5.55 3.35 -0.02
N CYS A 26 -4.89 2.99 -1.11
CA CYS A 26 -3.52 2.48 -1.06
C CYS A 26 -2.56 3.52 -0.50
N ARG A 27 -2.68 4.77 -0.95
CA ARG A 27 -1.87 5.87 -0.43
C ARG A 27 -2.13 6.09 1.06
N PHE A 28 -3.38 6.10 1.47
CA PHE A 28 -3.79 6.26 2.87
C PHE A 28 -3.18 5.15 3.75
N VAL A 29 -3.33 3.90 3.34
CA VAL A 29 -2.82 2.75 4.10
C VAL A 29 -1.30 2.77 4.16
N TYR A 30 -0.63 3.07 3.05
CA TYR A 30 0.82 3.22 3.03
C TYR A 30 1.27 4.25 4.07
N ASN A 31 0.66 5.43 4.05
CA ASN A 31 1.04 6.52 4.95
C ASN A 31 0.72 6.22 6.41
N GLN A 32 -0.44 5.62 6.69
CA GLN A 32 -0.85 5.28 8.06
C GLN A 32 0.03 4.20 8.67
N THR A 33 0.37 3.17 7.91
CA THR A 33 1.23 2.10 8.40
C THR A 33 2.67 2.57 8.58
N LEU A 34 3.14 3.45 7.70
CA LEU A 34 4.46 4.06 7.86
C LEU A 34 4.52 4.92 9.13
N ALA A 35 3.50 5.74 9.37
CA ALA A 35 3.43 6.56 10.57
C ALA A 35 3.38 5.71 11.84
N TYR A 36 2.58 4.65 11.84
CA TYR A 36 2.48 3.73 12.97
C TYR A 36 3.82 3.07 13.28
N ARG A 37 4.49 2.57 12.24
CA ARG A 37 5.79 1.92 12.37
C ARG A 37 6.84 2.87 12.91
N LYS A 38 6.86 4.09 12.41
CA LYS A 38 7.75 5.14 12.87
C LYS A 38 7.51 5.49 14.34
N ASP A 39 6.25 5.67 14.73
CA ASP A 39 5.89 6.02 16.12
C ASP A 39 6.33 4.93 17.08
N ILE A 40 6.08 3.67 16.77
CA ILE A 40 6.46 2.54 17.63
C ILE A 40 7.99 2.48 17.77
N TYR A 41 8.72 2.71 16.72
CA TYR A 41 10.18 2.72 16.75
C TYR A 41 10.72 3.87 17.60
N GLU A 42 10.18 5.07 17.44
CA GLU A 42 10.61 6.26 18.18
C GLU A 42 10.28 6.18 19.67
N GLN A 43 9.26 5.44 20.05
CA GLN A 43 8.91 5.21 21.45
C GLN A 43 9.82 4.18 22.14
N GLY A 44 10.85 3.69 21.46
CA GLY A 44 11.77 2.71 22.01
C GLY A 44 11.19 1.31 22.10
N LYS A 45 10.06 1.06 21.45
CA LYS A 45 9.45 -0.26 21.37
C LYS A 45 10.08 -1.04 20.22
N LYS A 46 9.70 -2.29 20.06
CA LYS A 46 10.29 -3.15 19.03
C LYS A 46 10.02 -2.66 17.62
N SER A 47 10.89 -3.04 16.69
CA SER A 47 10.64 -2.84 15.28
C SER A 47 9.51 -3.74 14.80
N LEU A 48 8.55 -3.18 14.06
CA LEU A 48 7.42 -3.91 13.55
C LEU A 48 7.76 -4.59 12.22
N SER A 49 7.23 -5.80 12.02
CA SER A 49 7.32 -6.51 10.74
C SER A 49 6.22 -6.04 9.79
N LYS A 50 6.31 -6.44 8.51
CA LYS A 50 5.22 -6.19 7.55
C LYS A 50 3.94 -6.90 7.96
N THR A 51 4.03 -8.06 8.62
CA THR A 51 2.87 -8.77 9.14
C THR A 51 2.18 -7.97 10.23
N ASP A 52 2.94 -7.37 11.14
CA ASP A 52 2.40 -6.50 12.19
C ASP A 52 1.67 -5.30 11.59
N CYS A 53 2.24 -4.70 10.56
CA CYS A 53 1.62 -3.57 9.85
C CYS A 53 0.34 -3.98 9.13
N ASN A 54 0.33 -5.16 8.51
CA ASN A 54 -0.86 -5.69 7.85
C ASN A 54 -1.97 -6.00 8.87
N ASN A 55 -1.63 -6.55 10.02
CA ASN A 55 -2.59 -6.78 11.09
C ASN A 55 -3.15 -5.47 11.64
N TYR A 56 -2.32 -4.45 11.78
CA TYR A 56 -2.77 -3.12 12.17
C TYR A 56 -3.79 -2.58 11.17
N CYS A 57 -3.54 -2.70 9.89
CA CYS A 57 -4.48 -2.28 8.86
C CYS A 57 -5.81 -3.03 8.98
N ASN A 58 -5.77 -4.36 9.10
CA ASN A 58 -6.98 -5.18 9.14
C ASN A 58 -7.79 -4.99 10.42
N ARG A 59 -7.15 -4.83 11.56
CA ARG A 59 -7.81 -4.75 12.87
C ARG A 59 -8.18 -3.33 13.27
N GLU A 60 -7.30 -2.37 12.99
CA GLU A 60 -7.46 -1.00 13.45
C GLU A 60 -7.96 -0.06 12.36
N LEU A 61 -7.24 0.02 11.25
CA LEU A 61 -7.58 0.98 10.19
C LEU A 61 -8.93 0.69 9.55
N LYS A 62 -9.21 -0.57 9.25
CA LYS A 62 -10.49 -0.95 8.64
C LYS A 62 -11.66 -0.77 9.61
N ALA A 63 -11.42 -0.87 10.91
CA ALA A 63 -12.45 -0.61 11.91
C ALA A 63 -12.75 0.88 12.04
N GLN A 64 -11.73 1.73 11.95
CA GLN A 64 -11.90 3.20 12.03
C GLN A 64 -12.38 3.81 10.72
N TYR A 65 -11.95 3.24 9.60
CA TYR A 65 -12.20 3.77 8.25
C TYR A 65 -12.84 2.69 7.40
N GLU A 66 -14.15 2.52 7.55
CA GLU A 66 -14.90 1.45 6.87
C GLU A 66 -14.80 1.51 5.35
N TRP A 67 -14.58 2.71 4.79
CA TRP A 67 -14.42 2.88 3.36
C TRP A 67 -13.21 2.11 2.78
N LEU A 68 -12.27 1.70 3.62
CA LEU A 68 -11.17 0.83 3.19
C LEU A 68 -11.65 -0.56 2.76
N LYS A 69 -12.80 -1.00 3.24
CA LYS A 69 -13.38 -2.30 2.87
C LYS A 69 -14.00 -2.30 1.48
N GLU A 70 -14.18 -1.13 0.87
CA GLU A 70 -14.81 -1.00 -0.44
C GLU A 70 -13.84 -1.23 -1.60
N VAL A 71 -12.56 -1.38 -1.33
CA VAL A 71 -11.55 -1.62 -2.35
C VAL A 71 -10.92 -2.99 -2.17
N ASP A 72 -10.18 -3.44 -3.20
CA ASP A 72 -9.51 -4.73 -3.19
C ASP A 72 -8.53 -4.82 -2.02
N LYS A 73 -8.74 -5.80 -1.15
CA LYS A 73 -7.87 -6.04 0.01
C LYS A 73 -6.43 -6.34 -0.39
N PHE A 74 -6.22 -6.98 -1.55
CA PHE A 74 -4.86 -7.30 -2.02
C PHE A 74 -4.11 -6.05 -2.45
N ALA A 75 -4.81 -5.05 -3.00
CA ALA A 75 -4.19 -3.77 -3.30
C ALA A 75 -3.68 -3.09 -2.03
N LEU A 76 -4.45 -3.14 -0.94
CA LEU A 76 -4.04 -2.59 0.35
C LEU A 76 -2.85 -3.36 0.94
N THR A 77 -2.89 -4.68 0.89
CA THR A 77 -1.81 -5.53 1.38
C THR A 77 -0.51 -5.26 0.62
N ASN A 78 -0.58 -5.14 -0.70
CA ASN A 78 0.59 -4.83 -1.52
C ASN A 78 1.13 -3.43 -1.26
N ALA A 79 0.28 -2.46 -0.95
CA ALA A 79 0.71 -1.13 -0.53
C ALA A 79 1.55 -1.19 0.75
N ILE A 80 1.12 -1.99 1.72
CA ILE A 80 1.87 -2.21 2.97
C ILE A 80 3.21 -2.89 2.69
N TYR A 81 3.23 -3.88 1.82
CA TYR A 81 4.47 -4.58 1.45
C TYR A 81 5.43 -3.66 0.70
N ASN A 82 4.92 -2.75 -0.12
CA ASN A 82 5.75 -1.73 -0.77
C ASN A 82 6.35 -0.77 0.25
N MET A 83 5.57 -0.38 1.25
CA MET A 83 6.07 0.42 2.37
C MET A 83 7.17 -0.33 3.12
N ASP A 84 6.97 -1.62 3.41
CA ASP A 84 7.96 -2.44 4.09
C ASP A 84 9.25 -2.54 3.28
N SER A 85 9.14 -2.74 1.97
CA SER A 85 10.30 -2.80 1.09
C SER A 85 11.12 -1.50 1.13
N ALA A 86 10.45 -0.36 1.09
CA ALA A 86 11.11 0.94 1.18
C ALA A 86 11.78 1.13 2.55
N TYR A 87 11.12 0.68 3.62
CA TYR A 87 11.64 0.76 4.98
C TYR A 87 12.87 -0.13 5.15
N GLN A 88 12.86 -1.35 4.59
CA GLN A 88 13.99 -2.27 4.63
C GLN A 88 15.19 -1.71 3.85
N LYS A 89 14.96 -1.08 2.72
CA LYS A 89 16.04 -0.44 1.95
C LYS A 89 16.72 0.66 2.74
N PHE A 90 15.98 1.39 3.54
CA PHE A 90 16.57 2.40 4.42
C PHE A 90 17.58 1.78 5.37
N PHE A 91 17.27 0.64 5.99
CA PHE A 91 18.16 0.01 6.95
C PHE A 91 19.30 -0.79 6.31
N ARG A 92 19.03 -1.49 5.21
CA ARG A 92 20.02 -2.41 4.61
C ARG A 92 20.93 -1.73 3.62
N GLU A 93 20.39 -0.81 2.82
CA GLU A 93 21.11 -0.22 1.69
C GLU A 93 21.46 1.25 1.93
N HIS A 94 21.18 1.76 3.12
CA HIS A 94 21.38 3.18 3.46
C HIS A 94 20.69 4.13 2.49
N ALA A 95 19.60 3.69 1.89
CA ALA A 95 18.75 4.53 1.07
C ALA A 95 18.05 5.60 1.92
N GLY A 96 17.43 6.58 1.29
CA GLY A 96 16.67 7.60 2.01
C GLY A 96 15.50 7.00 2.79
N TYR A 97 15.14 7.63 3.90
CA TYR A 97 13.98 7.22 4.71
C TYR A 97 12.71 7.26 3.85
N PRO A 98 11.80 6.26 3.99
CA PRO A 98 10.55 6.26 3.23
C PRO A 98 9.77 7.55 3.44
N LYS A 99 9.27 8.13 2.36
CA LYS A 99 8.47 9.35 2.39
C LYS A 99 7.00 9.02 2.30
N PHE A 100 6.17 9.86 2.92
CA PHE A 100 4.73 9.78 2.74
C PHE A 100 4.38 10.04 1.27
N LYS A 101 3.38 9.32 0.78
CA LYS A 101 2.92 9.48 -0.58
C LYS A 101 1.99 10.67 -0.70
N SER A 102 2.12 11.39 -1.82
CA SER A 102 1.34 12.57 -2.12
C SER A 102 0.26 12.26 -3.15
N LYS A 103 -0.87 12.97 -3.06
CA LYS A 103 -1.93 12.92 -4.07
C LYS A 103 -1.43 13.34 -5.45
N HIS A 104 -0.37 14.13 -5.51
CA HIS A 104 0.16 14.72 -6.76
C HIS A 104 1.34 13.94 -7.35
N GLU A 105 1.57 12.71 -6.92
CA GLU A 105 2.59 11.86 -7.54
C GLU A 105 2.26 11.62 -9.01
N ASN A 106 3.29 11.71 -9.85
CA ASN A 106 3.13 11.55 -11.30
C ASN A 106 2.79 10.13 -11.71
N HIS A 107 3.36 9.13 -11.02
CA HIS A 107 3.11 7.73 -11.30
C HIS A 107 2.04 7.20 -10.35
N LYS A 108 0.92 6.78 -10.91
CA LYS A 108 -0.20 6.21 -10.15
C LYS A 108 -0.42 4.78 -10.59
N SER A 109 -0.09 3.84 -9.71
CA SER A 109 -0.31 2.43 -9.93
C SER A 109 -0.58 1.72 -8.61
N TYR A 110 -1.19 0.56 -8.70
CA TYR A 110 -1.30 -0.36 -7.57
C TYR A 110 -1.20 -1.79 -8.08
N THR A 111 -0.85 -2.69 -7.18
CA THR A 111 -0.70 -4.10 -7.51
C THR A 111 -1.80 -4.88 -6.80
N THR A 112 -2.49 -5.73 -7.54
CA THR A 112 -3.45 -6.67 -7.00
C THR A 112 -3.08 -8.08 -7.43
N ASN A 113 -3.66 -9.08 -6.77
CA ASN A 113 -3.36 -10.47 -7.04
C ASN A 113 -4.49 -11.13 -7.81
N TYR A 114 -4.12 -12.13 -8.63
CA TYR A 114 -5.08 -13.05 -9.21
C TYR A 114 -4.48 -14.46 -9.19
N THR A 115 -5.21 -15.46 -9.70
CA THR A 115 -4.91 -16.90 -9.49
C THR A 115 -3.45 -17.29 -9.68
N ASN A 116 -2.78 -16.81 -10.72
CA ASN A 116 -1.44 -17.27 -11.10
C ASN A 116 -0.40 -16.16 -11.12
N GLY A 117 -0.65 -15.03 -10.49
CA GLY A 117 0.30 -13.94 -10.50
C GLY A 117 -0.23 -12.64 -9.93
N ASN A 118 0.55 -11.60 -10.11
CA ASN A 118 0.22 -10.26 -9.70
C ASN A 118 -0.13 -9.41 -10.90
N ILE A 119 -1.09 -8.52 -10.75
CA ILE A 119 -1.48 -7.55 -11.75
C ILE A 119 -1.15 -6.17 -11.22
N GLU A 120 -0.34 -5.41 -11.95
CA GLU A 120 -0.11 -4.00 -11.65
C GLU A 120 -1.02 -3.18 -12.55
N VAL A 121 -1.83 -2.32 -11.93
CA VAL A 121 -2.72 -1.40 -12.64
C VAL A 121 -2.03 -0.06 -12.78
N ASP A 122 -1.82 0.36 -14.03
CA ASP A 122 -1.15 1.61 -14.37
C ASP A 122 -2.16 2.54 -15.05
N PHE A 123 -2.17 3.80 -14.63
CA PHE A 123 -3.21 4.74 -15.05
C PHE A 123 -2.65 5.94 -15.80
#